data_43047759d26ea83aa5c7892311437291
#
_entry.id   43047759d26ea83aa5c7892311437291
#
_cell.length_a   1.000
_cell.length_b   1.000
_cell.length_c   1.000
_cell.angle_alpha   90.00
_cell.angle_beta   90.00
_cell.angle_gamma   90.00
#
_symmetry.space_group_name_H-M   'P 1'
#
loop_
_entity.id
_entity.type
_entity.pdbx_description
1 polymer ?
#
loop_
_entity_poly.entity_id
_entity_poly.type
_entity_poly.pdbx_seq_one_letter_code
_entity_poly.pdbx_strand_id
1 'polypeptide(L)'
;KGEIVGFNLEALKDKKIPFLRRKLGIVFQDFKLLNERTVYGNLKFVLQATGWKEREKINQKIEAVLTKVNMESKKDKFPFELSGGEQQRIAIARALLNDPELILADEPTGNLDPQTSMEVMEVLQDLNKKGNTIFMATHDYALILKYPSKTLRCEDKKVFEVVQRKDS
;
A
#
# COMPACT_ATOMS: atom_id res chain seq x y z
N LYS A 1 20.32 -12.75 -5.76
CA LYS A 1 20.14 -12.15 -7.11
C LYS A 1 18.70 -11.82 -7.30
N GLY A 2 18.38 -10.57 -7.64
CA GLY A 2 16.98 -10.19 -7.82
C GLY A 2 16.82 -8.91 -8.63
N GLU A 3 15.69 -8.85 -9.33
CA GLU A 3 15.24 -7.66 -10.03
C GLU A 3 13.85 -7.28 -9.51
N ILE A 4 13.59 -5.99 -9.35
CA ILE A 4 12.28 -5.46 -8.97
C ILE A 4 11.98 -4.22 -9.81
N VAL A 5 10.82 -4.19 -10.44
CA VAL A 5 10.33 -3.09 -11.31
C VAL A 5 11.42 -2.53 -12.25
N GLY A 6 12.19 -3.43 -12.89
CA GLY A 6 13.26 -3.09 -13.84
C GLY A 6 14.59 -2.66 -13.20
N PHE A 7 14.77 -2.83 -11.89
CA PHE A 7 16.03 -2.54 -11.19
C PHE A 7 16.71 -3.82 -10.73
N ASN A 8 17.96 -4.03 -11.16
CA ASN A 8 18.81 -5.09 -10.61
C ASN A 8 19.31 -4.65 -9.22
N LEU A 9 18.92 -5.37 -8.17
CA LEU A 9 19.20 -5.01 -6.78
C LEU A 9 20.68 -5.14 -6.41
N GLU A 10 21.43 -6.03 -7.05
CA GLU A 10 22.88 -6.21 -6.78
C GLU A 10 23.73 -5.08 -7.40
N ALA A 11 23.27 -4.53 -8.52
CA ALA A 11 23.95 -3.46 -9.25
C ALA A 11 23.35 -2.06 -8.93
N LEU A 12 22.46 -1.97 -7.96
CA LEU A 12 21.74 -0.75 -7.64
C LEU A 12 22.67 0.25 -6.95
N LYS A 13 22.99 1.34 -7.64
CA LYS A 13 23.77 2.45 -7.07
C LYS A 13 22.87 3.36 -6.23
N ASP A 14 23.41 3.95 -5.15
CA ASP A 14 22.68 4.82 -4.21
C ASP A 14 21.90 5.94 -4.92
N LYS A 15 22.48 6.54 -5.94
CA LYS A 15 21.83 7.59 -6.76
C LYS A 15 20.55 7.12 -7.45
N LYS A 16 20.36 5.81 -7.65
CA LYS A 16 19.16 5.22 -8.29
C LYS A 16 18.10 4.76 -7.28
N ILE A 17 18.43 4.65 -6.00
CA ILE A 17 17.49 4.25 -4.94
C ILE A 17 16.22 5.15 -4.90
N PRO A 18 16.32 6.50 -4.99
CA PRO A 18 15.13 7.36 -5.00
C PRO A 18 14.18 7.07 -6.17
N PHE A 19 14.70 6.68 -7.32
CA PHE A 19 13.89 6.33 -8.50
C PHE A 19 13.18 5.00 -8.30
N LEU A 20 13.86 3.98 -7.74
CA LEU A 20 13.23 2.72 -7.36
C LEU A 20 12.11 2.96 -6.34
N ARG A 21 12.38 3.74 -5.28
CA ARG A 21 11.39 4.04 -4.23
C ARG A 21 10.12 4.70 -4.76
N ARG A 22 10.21 5.52 -5.81
CA ARG A 22 9.03 6.14 -6.44
C ARG A 22 8.16 5.13 -7.20
N LYS A 23 8.76 4.04 -7.70
CA LYS A 23 8.03 2.96 -8.37
C LYS A 23 7.40 1.95 -7.41
N LEU A 24 7.70 2.06 -6.12
CA LEU A 24 7.18 1.20 -5.07
C LEU A 24 6.22 1.98 -4.16
N GLY A 25 5.02 1.46 -3.97
CA GLY A 25 4.14 1.86 -2.88
C GLY A 25 4.37 0.94 -1.69
N ILE A 26 4.51 1.48 -0.48
CA ILE A 26 4.71 0.66 0.71
C ILE A 26 3.58 0.92 1.70
N VAL A 27 2.94 -0.15 2.14
CA VAL A 27 1.88 -0.16 3.15
C VAL A 27 2.38 -0.97 4.33
N PHE A 28 2.44 -0.36 5.51
CA PHE A 28 2.90 -0.99 6.75
C PHE A 28 1.73 -1.38 7.65
N GLN A 29 1.93 -2.35 8.52
CA GLN A 29 0.97 -2.79 9.53
C GLN A 29 0.59 -1.67 10.52
N ASP A 30 1.53 -0.80 10.89
CA ASP A 30 1.38 0.26 11.89
C ASP A 30 1.15 1.66 11.26
N PHE A 31 0.61 1.68 10.04
CA PHE A 31 0.21 2.84 9.26
C PHE A 31 1.34 3.84 8.95
N LYS A 32 2.24 4.13 9.90
CA LYS A 32 3.35 5.11 9.79
C LYS A 32 2.90 6.48 9.29
N LEU A 33 1.77 6.98 9.82
CA LEU A 33 1.31 8.35 9.58
C LEU A 33 1.95 9.33 10.56
N LEU A 34 2.17 10.56 10.11
CA LEU A 34 2.70 11.65 10.94
C LEU A 34 1.54 12.24 11.74
N ASN A 35 1.54 12.04 13.06
CA ASN A 35 0.45 12.44 13.95
C ASN A 35 0.27 13.96 14.07
N GLU A 36 1.33 14.73 13.85
CA GLU A 36 1.35 16.18 13.87
C GLU A 36 0.83 16.82 12.58
N ARG A 37 0.40 16.02 11.60
CA ARG A 37 -0.12 16.47 10.30
C ARG A 37 -1.49 15.90 10.03
N THR A 38 -2.34 16.69 9.38
CA THR A 38 -3.61 16.19 8.83
C THR A 38 -3.35 15.13 7.76
N VAL A 39 -4.39 14.41 7.32
CA VAL A 39 -4.35 13.52 6.16
C VAL A 39 -3.75 14.22 4.94
N TYR A 40 -4.28 15.40 4.61
CA TYR A 40 -3.72 16.22 3.52
C TYR A 40 -2.24 16.53 3.74
N GLY A 41 -1.85 16.92 4.96
CA GLY A 41 -0.46 17.22 5.30
C GLY A 41 0.47 16.01 5.13
N ASN A 42 0.02 14.82 5.51
CA ASN A 42 0.75 13.56 5.31
C ASN A 42 0.99 13.27 3.83
N LEU A 43 -0.04 13.36 3.00
CA LEU A 43 0.04 13.07 1.57
C LEU A 43 0.87 14.12 0.83
N LYS A 44 0.64 15.40 1.13
CA LYS A 44 1.41 16.52 0.57
C LYS A 44 2.89 16.40 0.85
N PHE A 45 3.26 16.02 2.07
CA PHE A 45 4.67 15.85 2.46
C PHE A 45 5.39 14.86 1.56
N VAL A 46 4.76 13.71 1.26
CA VAL A 46 5.35 12.69 0.37
C VAL A 46 5.54 13.23 -1.05
N LEU A 47 4.52 13.90 -1.61
CA LEU A 47 4.63 14.48 -2.95
C LEU A 47 5.75 15.52 -3.04
N GLN A 48 5.85 16.41 -2.05
CA GLN A 48 6.93 17.40 -1.99
C GLN A 48 8.32 16.75 -1.86
N ALA A 49 8.44 15.73 -1.00
CA ALA A 49 9.69 14.96 -0.84
C ALA A 49 10.09 14.20 -2.11
N THR A 50 9.13 13.87 -2.98
CA THR A 50 9.37 13.22 -4.28
C THR A 50 9.50 14.20 -5.44
N GLY A 51 9.52 15.52 -5.17
CA GLY A 51 9.89 16.55 -6.15
C GLY A 51 8.71 17.29 -6.79
N TRP A 52 7.47 17.07 -6.31
CA TRP A 52 6.31 17.82 -6.78
C TRP A 52 6.35 19.25 -6.23
N LYS A 53 6.15 20.24 -7.10
CA LYS A 53 6.24 21.68 -6.74
C LYS A 53 4.93 22.43 -6.96
N GLU A 54 4.13 22.03 -7.97
CA GLU A 54 2.92 22.71 -8.38
C GLU A 54 1.77 22.39 -7.43
N ARG A 55 1.30 23.40 -6.69
CA ARG A 55 0.25 23.27 -5.66
C ARG A 55 -1.03 22.64 -6.24
N GLU A 56 -1.42 23.05 -7.43
CA GLU A 56 -2.63 22.57 -8.10
C GLU A 56 -2.54 21.07 -8.41
N LYS A 57 -1.44 20.63 -9.02
CA LYS A 57 -1.20 19.20 -9.31
C LYS A 57 -1.12 18.35 -8.04
N ILE A 58 -0.52 18.89 -6.97
CA ILE A 58 -0.48 18.23 -5.66
C ILE A 58 -1.90 18.02 -5.13
N ASN A 59 -2.76 19.06 -5.16
CA ASN A 59 -4.15 18.97 -4.71
C ASN A 59 -4.94 17.94 -5.50
N GLN A 60 -4.89 18.01 -6.83
CA GLN A 60 -5.57 17.05 -7.72
C GLN A 60 -5.12 15.62 -7.45
N LYS A 61 -3.82 15.40 -7.24
CA LYS A 61 -3.28 14.07 -6.94
C LYS A 61 -3.77 13.54 -5.59
N ILE A 62 -3.78 14.38 -4.56
CA ILE A 62 -4.27 14.02 -3.23
C ILE A 62 -5.76 13.65 -3.31
N GLU A 63 -6.57 14.45 -3.96
CA GLU A 63 -7.99 14.17 -4.16
C GLU A 63 -8.20 12.84 -4.89
N ALA A 64 -7.49 12.64 -5.99
CA ALA A 64 -7.60 11.40 -6.77
C ALA A 64 -7.23 10.14 -5.97
N VAL A 65 -6.20 10.18 -5.11
CA VAL A 65 -5.85 9.00 -4.30
C VAL A 65 -6.80 8.80 -3.12
N LEU A 66 -7.33 9.88 -2.52
CA LEU A 66 -8.33 9.78 -1.45
C LEU A 66 -9.63 9.17 -1.97
N THR A 67 -10.08 9.55 -3.16
CA THR A 67 -11.25 8.94 -3.83
C THR A 67 -11.04 7.44 -4.07
N LYS A 68 -9.84 7.01 -4.47
CA LYS A 68 -9.54 5.57 -4.68
C LYS A 68 -9.71 4.72 -3.43
N VAL A 69 -9.63 5.32 -2.25
CA VAL A 69 -9.73 4.63 -0.95
C VAL A 69 -10.95 5.05 -0.12
N ASN A 70 -11.88 5.83 -0.70
CA ASN A 70 -13.10 6.35 -0.08
C ASN A 70 -12.83 7.17 1.19
N MET A 71 -11.88 8.11 1.13
CA MET A 71 -11.42 8.90 2.28
C MET A 71 -11.44 10.42 2.03
N GLU A 72 -12.19 10.91 1.03
CA GLU A 72 -12.24 12.34 0.65
C GLU A 72 -12.68 13.22 1.83
N SER A 73 -13.70 12.77 2.57
CA SER A 73 -14.26 13.53 3.71
C SER A 73 -13.32 13.64 4.90
N LYS A 74 -12.22 12.88 4.92
CA LYS A 74 -11.26 12.84 6.03
C LYS A 74 -9.99 13.66 5.78
N LYS A 75 -9.95 14.41 4.67
CA LYS A 75 -8.78 15.17 4.20
C LYS A 75 -8.15 16.07 5.27
N ASP A 76 -8.97 16.73 6.07
CA ASP A 76 -8.53 17.70 7.07
C ASP A 76 -8.41 17.12 8.49
N LYS A 77 -8.67 15.81 8.66
CA LYS A 77 -8.55 15.09 9.93
C LYS A 77 -7.10 14.76 10.24
N PHE A 78 -6.76 14.72 11.53
CA PHE A 78 -5.51 14.18 12.02
C PHE A 78 -5.59 12.65 12.17
N PRO A 79 -4.46 11.91 12.12
CA PRO A 79 -4.47 10.44 12.28
C PRO A 79 -5.16 9.96 13.56
N PHE A 80 -4.99 10.66 14.68
CA PHE A 80 -5.63 10.28 15.96
C PHE A 80 -7.17 10.49 15.99
N GLU A 81 -7.74 11.18 14.99
CA GLU A 81 -9.20 11.34 14.83
C GLU A 81 -9.79 10.21 13.95
N LEU A 82 -8.96 9.30 13.43
CA LEU A 82 -9.34 8.24 12.50
C LEU A 82 -9.35 6.88 13.19
N SER A 83 -10.27 6.01 12.80
CA SER A 83 -10.21 4.58 13.15
C SER A 83 -8.98 3.90 12.53
N GLY A 84 -8.60 2.73 13.04
CA GLY A 84 -7.48 1.96 12.49
C GLY A 84 -7.63 1.66 10.99
N GLY A 85 -8.83 1.25 10.56
CA GLY A 85 -9.13 0.99 9.15
C GLY A 85 -9.06 2.26 8.29
N GLU A 86 -9.52 3.40 8.81
CA GLU A 86 -9.37 4.69 8.13
C GLU A 86 -7.90 5.08 7.99
N GLN A 87 -7.09 4.92 9.04
CA GLN A 87 -5.65 5.15 9.00
C GLN A 87 -4.96 4.25 7.97
N GLN A 88 -5.35 2.98 7.89
CA GLN A 88 -4.81 2.04 6.90
C GLN A 88 -5.20 2.43 5.48
N ARG A 89 -6.43 2.85 5.23
CA ARG A 89 -6.84 3.38 3.92
C ARG A 89 -6.03 4.64 3.54
N ILE A 90 -5.73 5.52 4.48
CA ILE A 90 -4.82 6.67 4.22
C ILE A 90 -3.38 6.21 3.94
N ALA A 91 -2.88 5.17 4.62
CA ALA A 91 -1.57 4.60 4.32
C ALA A 91 -1.53 3.99 2.90
N ILE A 92 -2.62 3.36 2.44
CA ILE A 92 -2.78 2.88 1.07
C ILE A 92 -2.82 4.07 0.09
N ALA A 93 -3.59 5.14 0.37
CA ALA A 93 -3.62 6.35 -0.46
C ALA A 93 -2.22 6.96 -0.60
N ARG A 94 -1.45 7.01 0.49
CA ARG A 94 -0.06 7.48 0.48
C ARG A 94 0.83 6.62 -0.43
N ALA A 95 0.66 5.31 -0.42
CA ALA A 95 1.41 4.40 -1.28
C ALA A 95 1.12 4.65 -2.77
N LEU A 96 -0.08 5.14 -3.13
CA LEU A 96 -0.51 5.40 -4.51
C LEU A 96 -0.03 6.73 -5.09
N LEU A 97 0.56 7.63 -4.30
CA LEU A 97 0.85 9.02 -4.70
C LEU A 97 1.75 9.17 -5.94
N ASN A 98 2.71 8.29 -6.11
CA ASN A 98 3.64 8.33 -7.24
C ASN A 98 3.31 7.32 -8.35
N ASP A 99 2.06 6.85 -8.44
CA ASP A 99 1.60 5.83 -9.40
C ASP A 99 2.55 4.62 -9.45
N PRO A 100 2.71 3.89 -8.33
CA PRO A 100 3.69 2.82 -8.22
C PRO A 100 3.37 1.67 -9.18
N GLU A 101 4.42 1.03 -9.71
CA GLU A 101 4.29 -0.19 -10.50
C GLU A 101 4.00 -1.42 -9.62
N LEU A 102 4.41 -1.35 -8.34
CA LEU A 102 4.22 -2.42 -7.36
C LEU A 102 3.89 -1.82 -5.99
N ILE A 103 2.85 -2.36 -5.36
CA ILE A 103 2.50 -2.08 -3.96
C ILE A 103 2.98 -3.26 -3.12
N LEU A 104 3.84 -2.97 -2.15
CA LEU A 104 4.28 -3.91 -1.12
C LEU A 104 3.47 -3.65 0.14
N ALA A 105 2.70 -4.62 0.59
CA ALA A 105 1.88 -4.52 1.80
C ALA A 105 2.37 -5.54 2.83
N ASP A 106 2.85 -5.05 3.97
CA ASP A 106 3.34 -5.86 5.07
C ASP A 106 2.29 -5.90 6.18
N GLU A 107 1.64 -7.05 6.35
CA GLU A 107 0.55 -7.29 7.31
C GLU A 107 -0.50 -6.15 7.34
N PRO A 108 -1.08 -5.75 6.19
CA PRO A 108 -1.90 -4.53 6.10
C PRO A 108 -3.18 -4.56 6.94
N THR A 109 -3.53 -5.71 7.49
CA THR A 109 -4.73 -5.93 8.32
C THR A 109 -4.41 -6.40 9.74
N GLY A 110 -3.11 -6.59 10.07
CA GLY A 110 -2.68 -7.24 11.30
C GLY A 110 -3.07 -6.52 12.61
N ASN A 111 -3.41 -5.24 12.56
CA ASN A 111 -3.86 -4.44 13.71
C ASN A 111 -5.35 -4.07 13.66
N LEU A 112 -6.13 -4.75 12.82
CA LEU A 112 -7.54 -4.44 12.57
C LEU A 112 -8.44 -5.59 13.02
N ASP A 113 -9.67 -5.26 13.39
CA ASP A 113 -10.71 -6.26 13.61
C ASP A 113 -11.10 -6.94 12.28
N PRO A 114 -11.77 -8.12 12.33
CA PRO A 114 -12.08 -8.89 11.13
C PRO A 114 -12.94 -8.14 10.10
N GLN A 115 -13.91 -7.33 10.56
CA GLN A 115 -14.77 -6.57 9.64
C GLN A 115 -13.99 -5.48 8.92
N THR A 116 -13.22 -4.70 9.66
CA THR A 116 -12.37 -3.65 9.12
C THR A 116 -11.28 -4.21 8.19
N SER A 117 -10.74 -5.40 8.53
CA SER A 117 -9.79 -6.13 7.68
C SER A 117 -10.38 -6.44 6.31
N MET A 118 -11.64 -6.87 6.25
CA MET A 118 -12.34 -7.13 4.99
C MET A 118 -12.49 -5.85 4.15
N GLU A 119 -12.87 -4.72 4.75
CA GLU A 119 -12.99 -3.44 4.06
C GLU A 119 -11.67 -2.98 3.44
N VAL A 120 -10.55 -3.15 4.16
CA VAL A 120 -9.21 -2.84 3.65
C VAL A 120 -8.83 -3.78 2.50
N MET A 121 -9.14 -5.07 2.62
CA MET A 121 -8.89 -6.04 1.55
C MET A 121 -9.71 -5.75 0.29
N GLU A 122 -10.95 -5.30 0.42
CA GLU A 122 -11.78 -4.87 -0.72
C GLU A 122 -11.14 -3.70 -1.47
N VAL A 123 -10.61 -2.70 -0.75
CA VAL A 123 -9.86 -1.60 -1.34
C VAL A 123 -8.65 -2.11 -2.12
N LEU A 124 -7.85 -3.03 -1.54
CA LEU A 124 -6.70 -3.61 -2.22
C LEU A 124 -7.11 -4.42 -3.45
N GLN A 125 -8.18 -5.20 -3.38
CA GLN A 125 -8.72 -5.91 -4.54
C GLN A 125 -9.16 -4.99 -5.66
N ASP A 126 -9.85 -3.91 -5.34
CA ASP A 126 -10.32 -2.94 -6.34
C ASP A 126 -9.15 -2.22 -7.03
N LEU A 127 -8.09 -1.93 -6.28
CA LEU A 127 -6.85 -1.42 -6.84
C LEU A 127 -6.20 -2.44 -7.78
N ASN A 128 -6.18 -3.72 -7.40
CA ASN A 128 -5.64 -4.78 -8.25
C ASN A 128 -6.46 -4.95 -9.54
N LYS A 129 -7.79 -4.99 -9.46
CA LYS A 129 -8.69 -5.02 -10.64
C LYS A 129 -8.47 -3.83 -11.59
N LYS A 130 -8.07 -2.68 -11.05
CA LYS A 130 -7.73 -1.46 -11.82
C LYS A 130 -6.30 -1.46 -12.38
N GLY A 131 -5.56 -2.58 -12.23
CA GLY A 131 -4.26 -2.80 -12.85
C GLY A 131 -3.06 -2.59 -11.93
N ASN A 132 -3.24 -2.29 -10.64
CA ASN A 132 -2.11 -2.23 -9.71
C ASN A 132 -1.60 -3.64 -9.38
N THR A 133 -0.29 -3.84 -9.43
CA THR A 133 0.33 -5.06 -8.91
C THR A 133 0.48 -4.93 -7.40
N ILE A 134 -0.01 -5.93 -6.64
CA ILE A 134 0.07 -5.95 -5.18
C ILE A 134 0.79 -7.21 -4.74
N PHE A 135 1.81 -7.04 -3.91
CA PHE A 135 2.50 -8.13 -3.22
C PHE A 135 2.30 -7.94 -1.73
N MET A 136 1.54 -8.85 -1.10
CA MET A 136 1.17 -8.76 0.30
C MET A 136 1.82 -9.89 1.11
N ALA A 137 2.45 -9.54 2.21
CA ALA A 137 2.82 -10.50 3.25
C ALA A 137 1.70 -10.54 4.30
N THR A 138 1.26 -11.74 4.66
CA THR A 138 0.28 -11.94 5.73
C THR A 138 0.39 -13.35 6.32
N HIS A 139 0.00 -13.49 7.58
CA HIS A 139 -0.17 -14.78 8.25
C HIS A 139 -1.66 -15.10 8.51
N ASP A 140 -2.59 -14.26 8.04
CA ASP A 140 -4.03 -14.48 8.19
C ASP A 140 -4.55 -15.46 7.12
N TYR A 141 -4.68 -16.72 7.51
CA TYR A 141 -5.19 -17.79 6.64
C TYR A 141 -6.65 -17.56 6.21
N ALA A 142 -7.48 -16.92 7.02
CA ALA A 142 -8.86 -16.65 6.66
C ALA A 142 -8.94 -15.68 5.47
N LEU A 143 -8.09 -14.66 5.46
CA LEU A 143 -7.98 -13.73 4.33
C LEU A 143 -7.42 -14.41 3.08
N ILE A 144 -6.40 -15.28 3.21
CA ILE A 144 -5.83 -16.02 2.09
C ILE A 144 -6.89 -16.90 1.42
N LEU A 145 -7.74 -17.57 2.21
CA LEU A 145 -8.82 -18.41 1.68
C LEU A 145 -9.95 -17.59 1.05
N LYS A 146 -10.31 -16.46 1.68
CA LYS A 146 -11.41 -15.60 1.21
C LYS A 146 -11.05 -14.82 -0.06
N TYR A 147 -9.77 -14.45 -0.22
CA TYR A 147 -9.24 -13.66 -1.33
C TYR A 147 -8.18 -14.45 -2.11
N PRO A 148 -8.57 -15.50 -2.86
CA PRO A 148 -7.64 -16.39 -3.52
C PRO A 148 -6.78 -15.64 -4.53
N SER A 149 -5.47 -15.88 -4.45
CA SER A 149 -4.46 -15.24 -5.30
C SER A 149 -3.24 -16.17 -5.44
N LYS A 150 -2.30 -15.79 -6.30
CA LYS A 150 -1.00 -16.48 -6.33
C LYS A 150 -0.33 -16.36 -4.97
N THR A 151 -0.17 -17.49 -4.28
CA THR A 151 0.34 -17.55 -2.92
C THR A 151 1.72 -18.19 -2.88
N LEU A 152 2.66 -17.54 -2.17
CA LEU A 152 3.99 -18.05 -1.90
C LEU A 152 4.10 -18.33 -0.40
N ARG A 153 4.55 -19.54 -0.02
CA ARG A 153 4.84 -19.92 1.37
C ARG A 153 6.34 -19.87 1.59
N CYS A 154 6.74 -19.18 2.65
CA CYS A 154 8.12 -19.14 3.12
C CYS A 154 8.26 -20.09 4.31
N GLU A 155 9.06 -21.14 4.16
CA GLU A 155 9.30 -22.13 5.20
C GLU A 155 10.72 -22.70 5.04
N ASP A 156 11.43 -22.94 6.16
CA ASP A 156 12.78 -23.52 6.19
C ASP A 156 13.78 -22.84 5.21
N LYS A 157 13.75 -21.51 5.16
CA LYS A 157 14.60 -20.68 4.27
C LYS A 157 14.38 -20.94 2.77
N LYS A 158 13.23 -21.50 2.41
CA LYS A 158 12.81 -21.75 1.01
C LYS A 158 11.49 -21.06 0.74
N VAL A 159 11.21 -20.84 -0.54
CA VAL A 159 9.95 -20.26 -1.01
C VAL A 159 9.28 -21.27 -1.91
N PHE A 160 8.01 -21.57 -1.63
CA PHE A 160 7.20 -22.52 -2.39
C PHE A 160 5.97 -21.81 -2.95
N GLU A 161 5.60 -22.09 -4.18
CA GLU A 161 4.29 -21.70 -4.72
C GLU A 161 3.24 -22.68 -4.20
N VAL A 162 2.19 -22.15 -3.55
CA VAL A 162 1.08 -22.93 -3.03
C VAL A 162 -0.04 -22.94 -4.05
N VAL A 163 -0.42 -24.13 -4.52
CA VAL A 163 -1.59 -24.32 -5.37
C VAL A 163 -2.79 -24.61 -4.48
N GLN A 164 -3.72 -23.66 -4.40
CA GLN A 164 -5.01 -23.91 -3.75
C GLN A 164 -5.80 -24.91 -4.60
N ARG A 165 -6.05 -26.11 -4.10
CA ARG A 165 -7.04 -27.01 -4.72
C ARG A 165 -8.41 -26.40 -4.50
N LYS A 166 -9.13 -26.12 -5.56
CA LYS A 166 -10.59 -25.94 -5.46
C LYS A 166 -11.15 -27.31 -5.16
N ASP A 167 -11.64 -27.49 -3.95
CA ASP A 167 -12.49 -28.65 -3.67
C ASP A 167 -13.71 -28.53 -4.56
N SER A 168 -13.95 -29.61 -5.30
CA SER A 168 -15.03 -29.76 -6.30
C SER A 168 -16.38 -29.86 -5.63
#